data_adf5d916b9e2c00dac602b82473a7c24
#
_entry.id   adf5d916b9e2c00dac602b82473a7c24
#
_cell.length_a   1.000
_cell.length_b   1.000
_cell.length_c   1.000
_cell.angle_alpha   90.00
_cell.angle_beta   90.00
_cell.angle_gamma   90.00
#
_symmetry.space_group_name_H-M   'P 1'
#
loop_
_entity.id
_entity.type
_entity.pdbx_description
1 polymer ?
#
loop_
_entity_poly.entity_id
_entity_poly.type
_entity_poly.pdbx_seq_one_letter_code
_entity_poly.pdbx_strand_id
1 'polypeptide(L)'
;MENVKTLYEHLGDKQLQKLINSFYARVFKSPIIGPLFNETNADAIKDKQYRFLTQLLGGPSRYSEKYGHPRMRMRHMPHAITPEAKEEWLKLMKDAIHDLDISDELKNALYLEQSQFL
;
A
#
# COMPACT_ATOMS: atom_id res chain seq x y z
N MET A 1 -19.83 -10.38 -23.34
CA MET A 1 -18.61 -10.61 -22.53
C MET A 1 -18.77 -9.90 -21.19
N GLU A 2 -18.57 -10.62 -20.14
CA GLU A 2 -18.68 -10.05 -18.81
C GLU A 2 -17.46 -9.18 -18.50
N ASN A 3 -17.70 -8.04 -17.91
CA ASN A 3 -16.64 -7.18 -17.43
C ASN A 3 -16.26 -7.59 -16.02
N VAL A 4 -15.07 -8.14 -15.88
CA VAL A 4 -14.56 -8.50 -14.57
C VAL A 4 -13.97 -7.24 -13.92
N LYS A 5 -14.47 -6.90 -12.75
CA LYS A 5 -13.95 -5.75 -12.01
C LYS A 5 -12.56 -6.06 -11.42
N THR A 6 -11.68 -5.09 -11.49
CA THR A 6 -10.37 -5.19 -10.85
C THR A 6 -10.51 -5.03 -9.34
N LEU A 7 -9.46 -5.34 -8.59
CA LEU A 7 -9.45 -5.09 -7.15
C LEU A 7 -9.64 -3.59 -6.86
N TYR A 8 -9.05 -2.73 -7.69
CA TYR A 8 -9.23 -1.29 -7.54
C TYR A 8 -10.70 -0.90 -7.66
N GLU A 9 -11.40 -1.44 -8.67
CA GLU A 9 -12.82 -1.14 -8.89
C GLU A 9 -13.70 -1.68 -7.75
N HIS A 10 -13.39 -2.86 -7.21
CA HIS A 10 -14.11 -3.41 -6.07
C HIS A 10 -13.89 -2.61 -4.80
N LEU A 11 -12.66 -2.16 -4.59
CA LEU A 11 -12.30 -1.40 -3.38
C LEU A 11 -12.87 0.01 -3.42
N GLY A 12 -12.68 0.70 -4.54
CA GLY A 12 -13.04 2.10 -4.69
C GLY A 12 -11.98 3.04 -4.14
N ASP A 13 -11.91 4.21 -4.73
CA ASP A 13 -10.89 5.20 -4.40
C ASP A 13 -10.97 5.68 -2.95
N LYS A 14 -12.18 5.83 -2.42
CA LYS A 14 -12.39 6.30 -1.04
C LYS A 14 -11.79 5.31 -0.03
N GLN A 15 -12.02 4.02 -0.23
CA GLN A 15 -11.48 3.00 0.66
C GLN A 15 -9.96 2.89 0.50
N LEU A 16 -9.45 3.07 -0.72
CA LEU A 16 -8.02 3.06 -0.96
C LEU A 16 -7.33 4.20 -0.22
N GLN A 17 -7.88 5.41 -0.27
CA GLN A 17 -7.34 6.54 0.47
C GLN A 17 -7.39 6.32 1.98
N LYS A 18 -8.49 5.74 2.46
CA LYS A 18 -8.63 5.39 3.88
C LYS A 18 -7.56 4.38 4.29
N LEU A 19 -7.30 3.38 3.46
CA LEU A 19 -6.27 2.38 3.72
C LEU A 19 -4.90 3.03 3.86
N ILE A 20 -4.54 3.91 2.92
CA ILE A 20 -3.24 4.55 2.92
C ILE A 20 -3.06 5.44 4.15
N ASN A 21 -4.07 6.23 4.50
CA ASN A 21 -4.00 7.09 5.68
C ASN A 21 -3.89 6.27 6.97
N SER A 22 -4.66 5.21 7.09
CA SER A 22 -4.62 4.33 8.26
C SER A 22 -3.29 3.61 8.37
N PHE A 23 -2.77 3.12 7.25
CA PHE A 23 -1.48 2.42 7.24
C PHE A 23 -0.34 3.34 7.68
N TYR A 24 -0.21 4.53 7.09
CA TYR A 24 0.88 5.43 7.43
C TYR A 24 0.73 6.05 8.81
N ALA A 25 -0.48 6.22 9.31
CA ALA A 25 -0.66 6.62 10.71
C ALA A 25 -0.02 5.59 11.65
N ARG A 26 -0.12 4.31 11.32
CA ARG A 26 0.52 3.24 12.10
C ARG A 26 2.03 3.18 11.87
N VAL A 27 2.47 3.37 10.63
CA VAL A 27 3.90 3.35 10.28
C VAL A 27 4.66 4.41 11.07
N PHE A 28 4.17 5.63 11.09
CA PHE A 28 4.88 6.73 11.77
C PHE A 28 4.93 6.56 13.29
N LYS A 29 4.06 5.74 13.85
CA LYS A 29 4.06 5.43 15.29
C LYS A 29 4.84 4.16 15.61
N SER A 30 5.24 3.38 14.60
CA SER A 30 5.95 2.13 14.83
C SER A 30 7.37 2.39 15.32
N PRO A 31 7.81 1.76 16.43
CA PRO A 31 9.20 1.90 16.88
C PRO A 31 10.19 1.16 15.96
N ILE A 32 9.68 0.25 15.12
CA ILE A 32 10.52 -0.56 14.24
C ILE A 32 10.73 0.11 12.90
N ILE A 33 9.66 0.53 12.22
CA ILE A 33 9.76 1.10 10.88
C ILE A 33 9.56 2.61 10.83
N GLY A 34 8.95 3.21 11.85
CA GLY A 34 8.79 4.66 11.91
C GLY A 34 10.09 5.42 11.71
N PRO A 35 11.19 5.03 12.38
CA PRO A 35 12.47 5.72 12.19
C PRO A 35 13.00 5.73 10.76
N LEU A 36 12.62 4.76 9.93
CA LEU A 36 13.01 4.70 8.52
C LEU A 36 12.40 5.84 7.71
N PHE A 37 11.36 6.48 8.21
CA PHE A 37 10.63 7.53 7.53
C PHE A 37 10.75 8.90 8.20
N ASN A 38 11.69 9.07 9.14
CA ASN A 38 11.83 10.31 9.92
C ASN A 38 12.01 11.56 9.06
N GLU A 39 12.72 11.45 7.94
CA GLU A 39 12.98 12.57 7.04
C GLU A 39 12.06 12.57 5.83
N THR A 40 11.09 11.66 5.79
CA THR A 40 10.20 11.51 4.66
C THR A 40 9.00 12.45 4.81
N ASN A 41 8.68 13.18 3.74
CA ASN A 41 7.47 13.99 3.71
C ASN A 41 6.26 13.05 3.68
N ALA A 42 5.38 13.15 4.69
CA ALA A 42 4.24 12.26 4.84
C ALA A 42 3.28 12.32 3.64
N ASP A 43 2.99 13.51 3.16
CA ASP A 43 2.06 13.67 2.03
C ASP A 43 2.66 13.12 0.75
N ALA A 44 3.95 13.31 0.54
CA ALA A 44 4.63 12.79 -0.65
C ALA A 44 4.66 11.26 -0.67
N ILE A 45 4.95 10.62 0.46
CA ILE A 45 4.98 9.16 0.51
C ILE A 45 3.59 8.56 0.37
N LYS A 46 2.58 9.19 0.94
CA LYS A 46 1.20 8.76 0.79
C LYS A 46 0.73 8.86 -0.66
N ASP A 47 1.06 9.97 -1.35
CA ASP A 47 0.72 10.14 -2.76
C ASP A 47 1.37 9.07 -3.62
N LYS A 48 2.65 8.81 -3.39
CA LYS A 48 3.39 7.80 -4.12
C LYS A 48 2.78 6.41 -3.92
N GLN A 49 2.46 6.06 -2.69
CA GLN A 49 1.86 4.78 -2.37
C GLN A 49 0.45 4.66 -2.94
N TYR A 50 -0.33 5.73 -2.88
CA TYR A 50 -1.66 5.77 -3.47
C TYR A 50 -1.59 5.48 -4.97
N ARG A 51 -0.69 6.13 -5.68
CA ARG A 51 -0.53 5.92 -7.12
C ARG A 51 -0.05 4.51 -7.43
N PHE A 52 0.89 4.01 -6.64
CA PHE A 52 1.40 2.65 -6.79
C PHE A 52 0.30 1.61 -6.57
N LEU A 53 -0.45 1.71 -5.49
CA LEU A 53 -1.52 0.75 -5.20
C LEU A 53 -2.66 0.84 -6.20
N THR A 54 -3.00 2.04 -6.66
CA THR A 54 -4.00 2.20 -7.72
C THR A 54 -3.61 1.36 -8.93
N GLN A 55 -2.38 1.46 -9.37
CA GLN A 55 -1.87 0.73 -10.52
C GLN A 55 -1.76 -0.77 -10.25
N LEU A 56 -1.22 -1.15 -9.10
CA LEU A 56 -1.06 -2.54 -8.70
C LEU A 56 -2.40 -3.28 -8.67
N LEU A 57 -3.44 -2.63 -8.20
CA LEU A 57 -4.76 -3.23 -8.05
C LEU A 57 -5.59 -3.21 -9.34
N GLY A 58 -5.00 -2.79 -10.45
CA GLY A 58 -5.62 -2.83 -11.75
C GLY A 58 -6.35 -1.55 -12.17
N GLY A 59 -6.15 -0.46 -11.44
CA GLY A 59 -6.68 0.85 -11.80
C GLY A 59 -5.77 1.59 -12.78
N PRO A 60 -5.99 2.90 -12.96
CA PRO A 60 -5.16 3.70 -13.85
C PRO A 60 -3.68 3.66 -13.50
N SER A 61 -2.81 3.76 -14.51
CA SER A 61 -1.35 3.70 -14.35
C SER A 61 -0.76 4.98 -13.76
N ARG A 62 -1.30 5.44 -12.65
CA ARG A 62 -0.93 6.71 -12.03
C ARG A 62 0.52 6.76 -11.55
N TYR A 63 1.05 5.63 -11.07
CA TYR A 63 2.44 5.58 -10.65
C TYR A 63 3.38 5.75 -11.84
N SER A 64 3.17 4.96 -12.89
CA SER A 64 4.02 5.01 -14.09
C SER A 64 3.98 6.37 -14.78
N GLU A 65 2.82 7.03 -14.79
CA GLU A 65 2.67 8.35 -15.38
C GLU A 65 3.50 9.42 -14.67
N LYS A 66 3.66 9.30 -13.36
CA LYS A 66 4.40 10.30 -12.57
C LYS A 66 5.86 9.90 -12.31
N TYR A 67 6.11 8.64 -12.03
CA TYR A 67 7.41 8.15 -11.56
C TYR A 67 8.12 7.21 -12.52
N GLY A 68 7.50 6.88 -13.64
CA GLY A 68 8.04 5.91 -14.59
C GLY A 68 7.75 4.48 -14.18
N HIS A 69 8.37 3.53 -14.87
CA HIS A 69 8.13 2.12 -14.65
C HIS A 69 8.52 1.70 -13.22
N PRO A 70 7.64 1.07 -12.45
CA PRO A 70 7.95 0.72 -11.08
C PRO A 70 8.96 -0.42 -11.00
N ARG A 71 9.95 -0.24 -10.11
CA ARG A 71 10.89 -1.29 -9.72
C ARG A 71 10.49 -1.71 -8.31
N MET A 72 9.59 -2.66 -8.24
CA MET A 72 8.81 -2.97 -7.04
C MET A 72 9.56 -2.89 -5.72
N ARG A 73 10.54 -3.77 -5.52
CA ARG A 73 11.23 -3.84 -4.23
C ARG A 73 12.11 -2.63 -3.94
N MET A 74 12.69 -2.05 -4.97
CA MET A 74 13.61 -0.93 -4.78
C MET A 74 12.91 0.39 -4.51
N ARG A 75 11.66 0.53 -5.00
CA ARG A 75 10.91 1.78 -4.84
C ARG A 75 9.89 1.75 -3.74
N HIS A 76 9.53 0.56 -3.26
CA HIS A 76 8.61 0.39 -2.15
C HIS A 76 9.21 0.92 -0.85
N MET A 77 10.47 0.57 -0.61
CA MET A 77 11.22 0.96 0.57
C MET A 77 12.51 1.61 0.14
N PRO A 78 12.71 2.89 0.43
CA PRO A 78 13.96 3.58 0.08
C PRO A 78 15.15 3.13 0.93
N HIS A 79 14.92 2.32 1.95
CA HIS A 79 15.96 1.84 2.87
C HIS A 79 16.06 0.32 2.82
N ALA A 80 17.19 -0.22 3.27
CA ALA A 80 17.36 -1.65 3.37
C ALA A 80 16.31 -2.26 4.29
N ILE A 81 15.62 -3.29 3.80
CA ILE A 81 14.58 -3.97 4.56
C ILE A 81 15.19 -5.13 5.34
N THR A 82 15.10 -5.07 6.67
CA THR A 82 15.44 -6.21 7.53
C THR A 82 14.23 -7.15 7.61
N PRO A 83 14.42 -8.44 7.96
CA PRO A 83 13.29 -9.33 8.20
C PRO A 83 12.29 -8.78 9.22
N GLU A 84 12.78 -8.14 10.27
CA GLU A 84 11.95 -7.51 11.29
C GLU A 84 11.10 -6.37 10.72
N ALA A 85 11.72 -5.51 9.90
CA ALA A 85 11.01 -4.40 9.27
C ALA A 85 9.93 -4.91 8.31
N LYS A 86 10.23 -5.98 7.56
CA LYS A 86 9.27 -6.60 6.66
C LYS A 86 8.06 -7.16 7.41
N GLU A 87 8.30 -7.87 8.50
CA GLU A 87 7.21 -8.43 9.32
C GLU A 87 6.33 -7.33 9.90
N GLU A 88 6.94 -6.27 10.39
CA GLU A 88 6.19 -5.13 10.92
C GLU A 88 5.38 -4.44 9.83
N TRP A 89 5.96 -4.22 8.68
CA TRP A 89 5.25 -3.63 7.54
C TRP A 89 4.01 -4.43 7.18
N LEU A 90 4.15 -5.74 7.03
CA LEU A 90 3.04 -6.63 6.68
C LEU A 90 1.96 -6.64 7.77
N LYS A 91 2.37 -6.63 9.03
CA LYS A 91 1.44 -6.58 10.16
C LYS A 91 0.62 -5.30 10.14
N LEU A 92 1.28 -4.17 9.97
CA LEU A 92 0.60 -2.87 9.95
C LEU A 92 -0.32 -2.75 8.74
N MET A 93 0.08 -3.28 7.60
CA MET A 93 -0.77 -3.31 6.41
C MET A 93 -2.00 -4.17 6.65
N LYS A 94 -1.82 -5.33 7.26
CA LYS A 94 -2.94 -6.21 7.60
C LYS A 94 -3.93 -5.54 8.53
N ASP A 95 -3.43 -4.85 9.55
CA ASP A 95 -4.28 -4.13 10.51
C ASP A 95 -5.05 -2.99 9.84
N ALA A 96 -4.39 -2.26 8.94
CA ALA A 96 -5.04 -1.18 8.20
C ALA A 96 -6.13 -1.70 7.26
N ILE A 97 -5.88 -2.82 6.60
CA ILE A 97 -6.88 -3.47 5.74
C ILE A 97 -8.06 -3.97 6.56
N HIS A 98 -7.78 -4.51 7.74
CA HIS A 98 -8.83 -5.02 8.63
C HIS A 98 -9.84 -3.93 9.02
N ASP A 99 -9.40 -2.70 9.16
CA ASP A 99 -10.25 -1.57 9.54
C ASP A 99 -11.14 -1.04 8.41
N LEU A 100 -10.96 -1.54 7.19
CA LEU A 100 -11.78 -1.11 6.06
C LEU A 100 -13.17 -1.72 6.10
N ASP A 101 -14.15 -0.97 5.62
CA ASP A 101 -15.53 -1.42 5.53
C ASP A 101 -15.76 -2.14 4.19
N ILE A 102 -15.16 -3.30 4.07
CA ILE A 102 -15.22 -4.14 2.87
C ILE A 102 -15.35 -5.61 3.28
N SER A 103 -15.65 -6.48 2.32
CA SER A 103 -15.80 -7.91 2.60
C SER A 103 -14.47 -8.55 3.01
N ASP A 104 -14.54 -9.65 3.76
CA ASP A 104 -13.35 -10.40 4.16
C ASP A 104 -12.61 -10.97 2.95
N GLU A 105 -13.32 -11.36 1.91
CA GLU A 105 -12.71 -11.83 0.68
C GLU A 105 -11.84 -10.76 0.04
N LEU A 106 -12.35 -9.53 -0.01
CA LEU A 106 -11.61 -8.40 -0.56
C LEU A 106 -10.42 -8.05 0.31
N LYS A 107 -10.57 -8.11 1.64
CA LYS A 107 -9.46 -7.89 2.57
C LYS A 107 -8.32 -8.87 2.31
N ASN A 108 -8.64 -10.15 2.16
CA ASN A 108 -7.65 -11.18 1.90
C ASN A 108 -6.96 -10.97 0.56
N ALA A 109 -7.72 -10.62 -0.48
CA ALA A 109 -7.16 -10.36 -1.80
C ALA A 109 -6.20 -9.19 -1.79
N LEU A 110 -6.54 -8.12 -1.08
CA LEU A 110 -5.67 -6.95 -0.95
C LEU A 110 -4.35 -7.29 -0.25
N TYR A 111 -4.44 -8.04 0.84
CA TYR A 111 -3.25 -8.44 1.59
C TYR A 111 -2.33 -9.31 0.77
N LEU A 112 -2.88 -10.31 0.09
CA LEU A 112 -2.10 -11.23 -0.74
C LEU A 112 -1.41 -10.49 -1.89
N GLU A 113 -2.11 -9.57 -2.53
CA GLU A 113 -1.56 -8.81 -3.65
C GLU A 113 -0.36 -7.97 -3.21
N GLN A 114 -0.47 -7.32 -2.07
CA GLN A 114 0.61 -6.47 -1.56
C GLN A 114 1.78 -7.25 -1.00
N SER A 115 1.53 -8.38 -0.34
CA SER A 115 2.59 -9.17 0.28
C SER A 115 3.57 -9.75 -0.74
N GLN A 116 3.17 -9.90 -1.99
CA GLN A 116 4.04 -10.40 -3.05
C GLN A 116 5.22 -9.48 -3.36
N PHE A 117 5.12 -8.21 -3.03
CA PHE A 117 6.12 -7.22 -3.42
C PHE A 117 7.06 -6.80 -2.27
N LEU A 118 7.03 -7.53 -1.19
CA LEU A 118 7.97 -7.34 -0.07
C LEU A 118 8.88 -8.59 0.15
#